data_0600d5eb85aa3d5538890fccafdb59ab
#
_entry.id   0600d5eb85aa3d5538890fccafdb59ab
#
_cell.length_a   1.000
_cell.length_b   1.000
_cell.length_c   1.000
_cell.angle_alpha   90.00
_cell.angle_beta   90.00
_cell.angle_gamma   90.00
#
_symmetry.space_group_name_H-M   'P 1'
#
loop_
_entity.id
_entity.type
_entity.pdbx_description
1 polymer ?
#
loop_
_entity_poly.entity_id
_entity_poly.type
_entity_poly.pdbx_seq_one_letter_code
_entity_poly.pdbx_strand_id
1 'polypeptide(L)'
;MARDIQTYIIDTGTACIAEGHFALEAVRLLRFGFAAADVAEYLERLKPTAEIVFSVNNLRHLHHLNTTEKFFAGLLDLKPVLRFYDGQFSRADIGMGRKTEDTLDALADTAARAARAKPVRLYGLYGGDRALYERLAEKLQNKTGLTPAAFPISPVIGAHIGADAVGVCWVDEPL
;
A
#
# COMPACT_ATOMS: atom_id res chain seq x y z
N MET A 1 -6.61 28.23 32.30
CA MET A 1 -5.47 28.41 31.40
C MET A 1 -5.49 27.26 30.41
N ALA A 2 -5.75 27.52 29.13
CA ALA A 2 -5.54 26.50 28.08
C ALA A 2 -4.03 26.21 28.06
N ARG A 3 -3.66 24.95 28.24
CA ARG A 3 -2.26 24.52 28.01
C ARG A 3 -2.02 24.59 26.51
N ASP A 4 -0.96 25.25 26.07
CA ASP A 4 -0.51 25.16 24.69
C ASP A 4 -0.19 23.68 24.40
N ILE A 5 -0.99 23.08 23.53
CA ILE A 5 -0.80 21.69 23.07
C ILE A 5 0.13 21.76 21.87
N GLN A 6 1.31 21.20 22.01
CA GLN A 6 2.22 21.06 20.88
C GLN A 6 1.68 19.99 19.93
N THR A 7 1.52 20.35 18.66
CA THR A 7 0.96 19.48 17.63
C THR A 7 1.99 19.25 16.51
N TYR A 8 2.13 18.01 16.09
CA TYR A 8 2.93 17.60 14.94
C TYR A 8 2.00 17.02 13.88
N ILE A 9 2.08 17.53 12.67
CA ILE A 9 1.27 17.06 11.53
C ILE A 9 2.21 16.32 10.59
N ILE A 10 1.91 15.03 10.35
CA ILE A 10 2.67 14.17 9.45
C ILE A 10 1.79 13.82 8.25
N ASP A 11 2.17 14.34 7.09
CA ASP A 11 1.62 13.87 5.82
C ASP A 11 2.37 12.60 5.41
N THR A 12 1.72 11.46 5.51
CA THR A 12 2.36 10.16 5.25
C THR A 12 2.60 9.88 3.77
N GLY A 13 1.95 10.62 2.86
CA GLY A 13 2.00 10.38 1.42
C GLY A 13 1.51 8.98 1.00
N THR A 14 0.79 8.26 1.89
CA THR A 14 0.29 6.90 1.65
C THR A 14 -1.17 6.75 2.08
N ALA A 15 -1.71 5.53 2.07
CA ALA A 15 -3.12 5.27 2.34
C ALA A 15 -3.34 3.90 3.00
N CYS A 16 -4.59 3.62 3.41
CA CYS A 16 -5.00 2.34 3.96
C CYS A 16 -4.16 1.94 5.20
N ILE A 17 -3.82 0.65 5.31
CA ILE A 17 -3.01 0.15 6.44
C ILE A 17 -1.56 0.64 6.38
N ALA A 18 -1.04 1.04 5.23
CA ALA A 18 0.28 1.66 5.16
C ALA A 18 0.30 2.99 5.93
N GLU A 19 -0.74 3.82 5.83
CA GLU A 19 -0.93 5.00 6.68
C GLU A 19 -1.13 4.60 8.14
N GLY A 20 -1.94 3.56 8.42
CA GLY A 20 -2.14 3.02 9.76
C GLY A 20 -0.85 2.57 10.43
N HIS A 21 0.14 2.10 9.65
CA HIS A 21 1.46 1.73 10.17
C HIS A 21 2.16 2.91 10.84
N PHE A 22 2.09 4.11 10.28
CA PHE A 22 2.67 5.33 10.88
C PHE A 22 2.05 5.63 12.23
N ALA A 23 0.74 5.49 12.36
CA ALA A 23 0.05 5.68 13.64
C ALA A 23 0.48 4.63 14.68
N LEU A 24 0.62 3.37 14.26
CA LEU A 24 1.09 2.29 15.14
C LEU A 24 2.53 2.52 15.61
N GLU A 25 3.42 2.94 14.72
CA GLU A 25 4.81 3.27 15.05
C GLU A 25 4.90 4.49 15.98
N ALA A 26 4.10 5.53 15.74
CA ALA A 26 4.02 6.67 16.65
C ALA A 26 3.65 6.24 18.07
N VAL A 27 2.59 5.45 18.20
CA VAL A 27 2.14 4.94 19.50
C VAL A 27 3.22 4.06 20.15
N ARG A 28 3.87 3.18 19.36
CA ARG A 28 4.94 2.32 19.86
C ARG A 28 6.09 3.14 20.45
N LEU A 29 6.61 4.11 19.70
CA LEU A 29 7.74 4.92 20.12
C LEU A 29 7.41 5.81 21.33
N LEU A 30 6.22 6.43 21.33
CA LEU A 30 5.77 7.22 22.48
C LEU A 30 5.64 6.38 23.75
N ARG A 31 5.17 5.13 23.65
CA ARG A 31 5.12 4.19 24.78
C ARG A 31 6.50 3.76 25.27
N PHE A 32 7.50 3.75 24.42
CA PHE A 32 8.90 3.55 24.80
C PHE A 32 9.56 4.79 25.40
N GLY A 33 8.84 5.91 25.49
CA GLY A 33 9.32 7.13 26.13
C GLY A 33 10.07 8.10 25.22
N PHE A 34 10.04 7.90 23.89
CA PHE A 34 10.60 8.86 22.95
C PHE A 34 9.83 10.18 22.99
N ALA A 35 10.52 11.32 22.84
CA ALA A 35 9.86 12.61 22.75
C ALA A 35 9.04 12.73 21.45
N ALA A 36 7.93 13.45 21.50
CA ALA A 36 7.04 13.59 20.33
C ALA A 36 7.73 14.22 19.12
N ALA A 37 8.70 15.12 19.35
CA ALA A 37 9.51 15.71 18.28
C ALA A 37 10.37 14.65 17.55
N ASP A 38 11.03 13.77 18.31
CA ASP A 38 11.88 12.71 17.76
C ASP A 38 11.02 11.68 16.99
N VAL A 39 9.83 11.39 17.49
CA VAL A 39 8.86 10.52 16.81
C VAL A 39 8.42 11.15 15.48
N ALA A 40 8.09 12.44 15.49
CA ALA A 40 7.71 13.14 14.25
C ALA A 40 8.84 13.10 13.21
N GLU A 41 10.08 13.37 13.62
CA GLU A 41 11.25 13.29 12.73
C GLU A 41 11.48 11.87 12.20
N TYR A 42 11.32 10.86 13.03
CA TYR A 42 11.41 9.46 12.61
C TYR A 42 10.35 9.12 11.56
N LEU A 43 9.09 9.52 11.76
CA LEU A 43 8.01 9.26 10.81
C LEU A 43 8.24 9.97 9.47
N GLU A 44 8.79 11.18 9.46
CA GLU A 44 9.18 11.85 8.21
C GLU A 44 10.25 11.06 7.44
N ARG A 45 11.23 10.47 8.13
CA ARG A 45 12.23 9.59 7.49
C ARG A 45 11.65 8.27 7.01
N LEU A 46 10.57 7.80 7.63
CA LEU A 46 9.91 6.55 7.24
C LEU A 46 9.09 6.69 5.95
N LYS A 47 8.58 7.89 5.64
CA LYS A 47 7.69 8.15 4.48
C LYS A 47 8.18 7.56 3.15
N PRO A 48 9.43 7.79 2.71
CA PRO A 48 9.89 7.28 1.43
C PRO A 48 10.02 5.76 1.36
N THR A 49 9.73 5.06 2.45
CA THR A 49 9.79 3.59 2.48
C THR A 49 8.43 2.92 2.29
N ALA A 50 7.35 3.70 2.44
CA ALA A 50 5.98 3.20 2.31
C ALA A 50 5.57 3.11 0.83
N GLU A 51 5.17 1.93 0.41
CA GLU A 51 4.71 1.70 -0.96
C GLU A 51 3.51 0.77 -0.97
N ILE A 52 2.56 1.06 -1.85
CA ILE A 52 1.40 0.21 -2.12
C ILE A 52 1.44 -0.20 -3.59
N VAL A 53 1.31 -1.51 -3.85
CA VAL A 53 1.04 -2.03 -5.19
C VAL A 53 -0.28 -2.78 -5.19
N PHE A 54 -1.08 -2.54 -6.19
CA PHE A 54 -2.43 -3.12 -6.25
C PHE A 54 -2.89 -3.29 -7.69
N SER A 55 -3.93 -4.09 -7.86
CA SER A 55 -4.64 -4.23 -9.12
C SER A 55 -6.13 -4.07 -8.88
N VAL A 56 -6.83 -3.62 -9.92
CA VAL A 56 -8.28 -3.45 -9.95
C VAL A 56 -8.86 -4.18 -11.14
N ASN A 57 -10.06 -4.73 -11.00
CA ASN A 57 -10.74 -5.38 -12.12
C ASN A 57 -11.35 -4.38 -13.11
N ASN A 58 -11.65 -3.15 -12.64
CA ASN A 58 -12.30 -2.14 -13.46
C ASN A 58 -11.60 -0.79 -13.34
N LEU A 59 -10.95 -0.38 -14.42
CA LEU A 59 -10.23 0.90 -14.50
C LEU A 59 -11.16 2.12 -14.57
N ARG A 60 -12.47 1.93 -14.80
CA ARG A 60 -13.42 3.06 -14.95
C ARG A 60 -13.52 3.92 -13.70
N HIS A 61 -13.31 3.32 -12.52
CA HIS A 61 -13.33 4.07 -11.26
C HIS A 61 -12.13 5.01 -11.08
N LEU A 62 -11.04 4.78 -11.83
CA LEU A 62 -9.81 5.57 -11.73
C LEU A 62 -9.84 6.87 -12.54
N HIS A 63 -10.86 7.11 -13.36
CA HIS A 63 -10.97 8.33 -14.19
C HIS A 63 -11.03 9.66 -13.40
N HIS A 64 -11.39 9.59 -12.13
CA HIS A 64 -11.47 10.76 -11.24
C HIS A 64 -10.15 11.10 -10.55
N LEU A 65 -9.18 10.19 -10.62
CA LEU A 65 -7.84 10.43 -10.09
C LEU A 65 -7.05 11.16 -11.19
N ASN A 66 -6.70 12.40 -11.07
CA ASN A 66 -5.93 13.28 -11.96
C ASN A 66 -4.88 12.61 -12.90
N THR A 67 -5.13 11.39 -13.29
CA THR A 67 -4.36 10.57 -14.20
C THR A 67 -4.81 10.88 -15.63
N THR A 68 -3.89 11.26 -16.47
CA THR A 68 -4.17 11.62 -17.85
C THR A 68 -4.79 10.44 -18.61
N GLU A 69 -5.70 10.70 -19.57
CA GLU A 69 -6.30 9.68 -20.47
C GLU A 69 -5.25 8.77 -21.10
N LYS A 70 -4.06 9.30 -21.34
CA LYS A 70 -2.89 8.54 -21.84
C LYS A 70 -2.44 7.43 -20.89
N PHE A 71 -2.69 7.59 -19.58
CA PHE A 71 -2.35 6.56 -18.58
C PHE A 71 -3.18 5.29 -18.78
N PHE A 72 -4.44 5.43 -19.18
CA PHE A 72 -5.37 4.31 -19.40
C PHE A 72 -5.43 3.82 -20.84
N ALA A 73 -4.83 4.57 -21.78
CA ALA A 73 -4.81 4.19 -23.19
C ALA A 73 -4.13 2.82 -23.37
N GLY A 74 -4.85 1.88 -23.95
CA GLY A 74 -4.37 0.51 -24.17
C GLY A 74 -4.49 -0.45 -22.98
N LEU A 75 -5.11 -0.04 -21.86
CA LEU A 75 -5.28 -0.89 -20.68
C LEU A 75 -6.66 -1.54 -20.56
N LEU A 76 -7.61 -1.26 -21.46
CA LEU A 76 -9.02 -1.67 -21.34
C LEU A 76 -9.23 -3.18 -21.16
N ASP A 77 -8.34 -4.01 -21.70
CA ASP A 77 -8.38 -5.47 -21.59
C ASP A 77 -7.29 -6.06 -20.68
N LEU A 78 -6.60 -5.19 -19.94
CA LEU A 78 -5.50 -5.59 -19.09
C LEU A 78 -5.87 -5.39 -17.63
N LYS A 79 -5.29 -6.21 -16.76
CA LYS A 79 -5.31 -6.04 -15.30
C LYS A 79 -3.95 -5.47 -14.89
N PRO A 80 -3.80 -4.14 -14.87
CA PRO A 80 -2.51 -3.53 -14.58
C PRO A 80 -2.18 -3.67 -13.10
N VAL A 81 -0.90 -3.77 -12.80
CA VAL A 81 -0.40 -3.50 -11.47
C VAL A 81 -0.12 -2.00 -11.39
N LEU A 82 -0.76 -1.38 -10.43
CA LEU A 82 -0.64 0.04 -10.12
C LEU A 82 0.18 0.22 -8.86
N ARG A 83 0.87 1.35 -8.79
CA ARG A 83 1.65 1.77 -7.63
C ARG A 83 1.02 3.03 -7.05
N PHE A 84 0.94 3.10 -5.75
CA PHE A 84 0.70 4.33 -5.01
C PHE A 84 1.90 4.61 -4.11
N TYR A 85 2.57 5.72 -4.36
CA TYR A 85 3.79 6.12 -3.69
C TYR A 85 3.86 7.64 -3.62
N ASP A 86 4.23 8.21 -2.48
CA ASP A 86 4.36 9.64 -2.25
C ASP A 86 3.13 10.44 -2.74
N GLY A 87 1.94 9.99 -2.36
CA GLY A 87 0.66 10.61 -2.74
C GLY A 87 0.28 10.50 -4.21
N GLN A 88 1.03 9.74 -5.03
CA GLN A 88 0.83 9.66 -6.46
C GLN A 88 0.54 8.24 -6.95
N PHE A 89 -0.37 8.15 -7.93
CA PHE A 89 -0.60 6.93 -8.67
C PHE A 89 0.31 6.86 -9.90
N SER A 90 0.93 5.71 -10.10
CA SER A 90 1.69 5.40 -11.31
C SER A 90 1.43 3.96 -11.74
N ARG A 91 1.81 3.64 -12.99
CA ARG A 91 1.92 2.24 -13.39
C ARG A 91 3.16 1.68 -12.72
N ALA A 92 3.00 0.54 -12.07
CA ALA A 92 4.18 -0.20 -11.69
C ALA A 92 4.84 -0.73 -12.97
N ASP A 93 6.16 -0.60 -13.09
CA ASP A 93 6.96 -1.17 -14.21
C ASP A 93 6.99 -2.72 -14.18
N ILE A 94 5.91 -3.31 -13.73
CA ILE A 94 5.81 -4.69 -13.36
C ILE A 94 4.63 -5.28 -14.11
N GLY A 95 4.93 -6.20 -14.97
CA GLY A 95 4.06 -7.13 -15.66
C GLY A 95 2.57 -6.78 -15.75
N MET A 96 2.08 -6.57 -16.96
CA MET A 96 0.65 -6.48 -17.21
C MET A 96 0.14 -7.86 -17.56
N GLY A 97 -0.76 -8.41 -16.74
CA GLY A 97 -1.45 -9.66 -17.05
C GLY A 97 -2.81 -9.41 -17.71
N ARG A 98 -3.21 -10.28 -18.64
CA ARG A 98 -4.60 -10.36 -19.08
C ARG A 98 -5.41 -11.23 -18.10
N LYS A 99 -4.75 -12.17 -17.46
CA LYS A 99 -5.37 -13.09 -16.51
C LYS A 99 -5.13 -12.60 -15.08
N THR A 100 -6.07 -12.88 -14.21
CA THR A 100 -5.97 -12.60 -12.78
C THR A 100 -4.73 -13.23 -12.17
N GLU A 101 -4.37 -14.45 -12.55
CA GLU A 101 -3.19 -15.16 -12.03
C GLU A 101 -1.89 -14.40 -12.33
N ASP A 102 -1.70 -13.95 -13.58
CA ASP A 102 -0.51 -13.20 -13.98
C ASP A 102 -0.33 -11.94 -13.13
N THR A 103 -1.46 -11.28 -12.82
CA THR A 103 -1.48 -10.08 -11.99
C THR A 103 -1.14 -10.38 -10.52
N LEU A 104 -1.69 -11.46 -9.96
CA LEU A 104 -1.35 -11.88 -8.60
C LEU A 104 0.12 -12.29 -8.50
N ASP A 105 0.66 -12.95 -9.52
CA ASP A 105 2.09 -13.28 -9.57
C ASP A 105 2.95 -12.01 -9.61
N ALA A 106 2.59 -11.03 -10.43
CA ALA A 106 3.30 -9.75 -10.50
C ALA A 106 3.28 -8.97 -9.17
N LEU A 107 2.15 -8.95 -8.46
CA LEU A 107 2.04 -8.38 -7.13
C LEU A 107 2.95 -9.09 -6.13
N ALA A 108 2.91 -10.42 -6.11
CA ALA A 108 3.72 -11.23 -5.21
C ALA A 108 5.22 -11.11 -5.51
N ASP A 109 5.62 -11.06 -6.78
CA ASP A 109 7.02 -10.86 -7.20
C ASP A 109 7.55 -9.49 -6.77
N THR A 110 6.70 -8.48 -6.82
CA THR A 110 7.09 -7.13 -6.39
C THR A 110 7.31 -7.06 -4.89
N ALA A 111 6.37 -7.59 -4.11
CA ALA A 111 6.52 -7.68 -2.67
C ALA A 111 7.75 -8.53 -2.27
N ALA A 112 8.00 -9.63 -2.99
CA ALA A 112 9.16 -10.47 -2.74
C ALA A 112 10.49 -9.75 -3.06
N ARG A 113 10.54 -8.90 -4.07
CA ARG A 113 11.71 -8.06 -4.34
C ARG A 113 11.97 -7.07 -3.21
N ALA A 114 10.92 -6.40 -2.72
CA ALA A 114 11.04 -5.48 -1.60
C ALA A 114 11.55 -6.21 -0.34
N ALA A 115 10.95 -7.35 0.02
CA ALA A 115 11.33 -8.13 1.18
C ALA A 115 12.74 -8.73 1.13
N ARG A 116 13.28 -8.98 -0.08
CA ARG A 116 14.68 -9.43 -0.25
C ARG A 116 15.69 -8.29 -0.17
N ALA A 117 15.29 -7.09 -0.53
CA ALA A 117 16.20 -5.94 -0.54
C ALA A 117 16.51 -5.44 0.88
N LYS A 118 15.53 -5.51 1.78
CA LYS A 118 15.63 -5.04 3.17
C LYS A 118 14.50 -5.61 4.02
N PRO A 119 14.64 -5.59 5.36
CA PRO A 119 13.53 -5.95 6.25
C PRO A 119 12.35 -4.99 6.05
N VAL A 120 11.17 -5.54 5.78
CA VAL A 120 9.94 -4.76 5.58
C VAL A 120 8.77 -5.40 6.31
N ARG A 121 7.87 -4.57 6.81
CA ARG A 121 6.57 -5.00 7.26
C ARG A 121 5.61 -5.05 6.08
N LEU A 122 5.15 -6.26 5.75
CA LEU A 122 4.18 -6.49 4.68
C LEU A 122 2.75 -6.52 5.22
N TYR A 123 1.82 -5.92 4.46
CA TYR A 123 0.39 -5.95 4.70
C TYR A 123 -0.36 -6.29 3.43
N GLY A 124 -1.39 -7.12 3.56
CA GLY A 124 -2.31 -7.42 2.47
C GLY A 124 -3.48 -6.45 2.41
N LEU A 125 -3.95 -6.18 1.21
CA LEU A 125 -5.08 -5.29 0.94
C LEU A 125 -6.12 -6.01 0.09
N TYR A 126 -7.39 -5.88 0.47
CA TYR A 126 -8.52 -6.41 -0.32
C TYR A 126 -9.70 -5.44 -0.31
N GLY A 127 -10.38 -5.36 -1.44
CA GLY A 127 -11.69 -4.72 -1.55
C GLY A 127 -12.76 -5.80 -1.72
N GLY A 128 -13.95 -5.58 -1.16
CA GLY A 128 -15.09 -6.48 -1.28
C GLY A 128 -14.79 -7.92 -0.88
N ASP A 129 -14.67 -8.81 -1.85
CA ASP A 129 -14.42 -10.23 -1.61
C ASP A 129 -12.95 -10.50 -1.26
N ARG A 130 -12.74 -11.19 -0.15
CA ARG A 130 -11.42 -11.57 0.34
C ARG A 130 -10.78 -12.73 -0.45
N ALA A 131 -11.55 -13.51 -1.20
CA ALA A 131 -11.05 -14.68 -1.90
C ALA A 131 -9.89 -14.38 -2.86
N LEU A 132 -9.91 -13.22 -3.50
CA LEU A 132 -8.82 -12.80 -4.38
C LEU A 132 -7.52 -12.55 -3.61
N TYR A 133 -7.62 -11.97 -2.41
CA TYR A 133 -6.47 -11.79 -1.54
C TYR A 133 -5.93 -13.13 -1.00
N GLU A 134 -6.78 -14.08 -0.68
CA GLU A 134 -6.35 -15.40 -0.19
C GLU A 134 -5.44 -16.10 -1.20
N ARG A 135 -5.78 -16.01 -2.50
CA ARG A 135 -4.92 -16.49 -3.59
C ARG A 135 -3.59 -15.71 -3.68
N LEU A 136 -3.62 -14.39 -3.48
CA LEU A 136 -2.40 -13.58 -3.40
C LEU A 136 -1.56 -13.97 -2.19
N ALA A 137 -2.18 -14.22 -1.03
CA ALA A 137 -1.50 -14.60 0.20
C ALA A 137 -0.74 -15.92 0.05
N GLU A 138 -1.31 -16.92 -0.63
CA GLU A 138 -0.61 -18.17 -0.95
C GLU A 138 0.65 -17.93 -1.80
N LYS A 139 0.56 -17.05 -2.82
CA LYS A 139 1.71 -16.69 -3.65
C LYS A 139 2.77 -15.92 -2.85
N LEU A 140 2.35 -15.00 -1.97
CA LEU A 140 3.27 -14.27 -1.09
C LEU A 140 3.98 -15.23 -0.14
N GLN A 141 3.24 -16.14 0.50
CA GLN A 141 3.83 -17.18 1.37
C GLN A 141 4.88 -18.02 0.63
N ASN A 142 4.56 -18.46 -0.57
CA ASN A 142 5.49 -19.28 -1.38
C ASN A 142 6.76 -18.51 -1.79
N LYS A 143 6.65 -17.20 -2.04
CA LYS A 143 7.77 -16.38 -2.54
C LYS A 143 8.60 -15.70 -1.45
N THR A 144 8.00 -15.43 -0.29
CA THR A 144 8.63 -14.66 0.79
C THR A 144 8.78 -15.43 2.10
N GLY A 145 8.03 -16.53 2.27
CA GLY A 145 7.88 -17.22 3.56
C GLY A 145 6.96 -16.48 4.54
N LEU A 146 6.37 -15.35 4.14
CA LEU A 146 5.54 -14.50 4.98
C LEU A 146 4.06 -14.58 4.57
N THR A 147 3.16 -14.58 5.56
CA THR A 147 1.73 -14.40 5.35
C THR A 147 1.33 -13.06 5.94
N PRO A 148 1.23 -12.01 5.13
CA PRO A 148 0.89 -10.68 5.62
C PRO A 148 -0.52 -10.64 6.21
N ALA A 149 -0.71 -9.89 7.30
CA ALA A 149 -2.04 -9.61 7.82
C ALA A 149 -2.85 -8.84 6.76
N ALA A 150 -4.10 -9.25 6.55
CA ALA A 150 -4.98 -8.67 5.54
C ALA A 150 -5.89 -7.60 6.14
N PHE A 151 -5.99 -6.49 5.43
CA PHE A 151 -6.83 -5.35 5.80
C PHE A 151 -7.77 -4.97 4.66
N PRO A 152 -9.02 -4.64 4.96
CA PRO A 152 -9.92 -4.12 3.95
C PRO A 152 -9.42 -2.74 3.47
N ILE A 153 -9.60 -2.49 2.19
CA ILE A 153 -9.41 -1.15 1.62
C ILE A 153 -10.49 -0.24 2.23
N SER A 154 -10.07 0.94 2.70
CA SER A 154 -11.02 1.88 3.31
C SER A 154 -12.11 2.30 2.32
N PRO A 155 -13.33 2.65 2.80
CA PRO A 155 -14.40 3.12 1.93
C PRO A 155 -14.01 4.33 1.07
N VAL A 156 -13.18 5.23 1.59
CA VAL A 156 -12.69 6.39 0.86
C VAL A 156 -11.87 5.95 -0.37
N ILE A 157 -10.91 5.07 -0.16
CA ILE A 157 -10.09 4.55 -1.27
C ILE A 157 -10.95 3.68 -2.20
N GLY A 158 -11.85 2.85 -1.65
CA GLY A 158 -12.76 2.01 -2.44
C GLY A 158 -13.68 2.82 -3.37
N ALA A 159 -14.10 4.02 -2.97
CA ALA A 159 -14.86 4.93 -3.81
C ALA A 159 -14.08 5.39 -5.05
N HIS A 160 -12.74 5.46 -4.97
CA HIS A 160 -11.88 5.88 -6.06
C HIS A 160 -11.43 4.72 -6.95
N ILE A 161 -11.12 3.55 -6.37
CA ILE A 161 -10.51 2.43 -7.11
C ILE A 161 -11.47 1.25 -7.35
N GLY A 162 -12.66 1.31 -6.76
CA GLY A 162 -13.64 0.23 -6.85
C GLY A 162 -13.49 -0.84 -5.75
N ALA A 163 -14.51 -1.69 -5.64
CA ALA A 163 -14.60 -2.72 -4.60
C ALA A 163 -13.77 -3.98 -4.91
N ASP A 164 -13.28 -4.16 -6.14
CA ASP A 164 -12.62 -5.39 -6.58
C ASP A 164 -11.10 -5.27 -6.60
N ALA A 165 -10.55 -4.41 -5.75
CA ALA A 165 -9.12 -4.20 -5.68
C ALA A 165 -8.44 -5.26 -4.78
N VAL A 166 -7.24 -5.66 -5.16
CA VAL A 166 -6.37 -6.52 -4.36
C VAL A 166 -4.95 -5.98 -4.43
N GLY A 167 -4.23 -6.03 -3.32
CA GLY A 167 -2.87 -5.49 -3.29
C GLY A 167 -2.06 -5.92 -2.09
N VAL A 168 -0.86 -5.40 -2.05
CA VAL A 168 0.08 -5.52 -0.94
C VAL A 168 0.76 -4.18 -0.74
N CYS A 169 1.03 -3.84 0.49
CA CYS A 169 1.86 -2.69 0.82
C CYS A 169 2.95 -3.08 1.80
N TRP A 170 3.97 -2.29 1.84
CA TRP A 170 5.07 -2.45 2.78
C TRP A 170 5.60 -1.11 3.26
N VAL A 171 6.21 -1.17 4.41
CA VAL A 171 6.98 -0.09 5.02
C VAL A 171 8.24 -0.73 5.60
N ASP A 172 9.36 -0.03 5.60
CA ASP A 172 10.58 -0.56 6.20
C ASP A 172 10.37 -0.90 7.67
N GLU A 173 10.90 -2.04 8.10
CA GLU A 173 10.99 -2.33 9.53
C GLU A 173 12.12 -1.50 10.14
N PRO A 174 11.87 -0.85 11.28
CA PRO A 174 12.96 -0.23 12.05
C PRO A 174 13.97 -1.31 12.46
N LEU A 175 15.23 -1.00 12.31
CA LEU A 175 16.35 -1.81 12.80
C LEU A 175 16.31 -1.95 14.33
#